data_5fd80830f3d8cdd722b3ddb597221a44
#
_entry.id   5fd80830f3d8cdd722b3ddb597221a44
#
_cell.length_a   1.000
_cell.length_b   1.000
_cell.length_c   1.000
_cell.angle_alpha   90.00
_cell.angle_beta   90.00
_cell.angle_gamma   90.00
#
_symmetry.space_group_name_H-M   'P 1'
#
loop_
_entity.id
_entity.type
_entity.pdbx_description
1 polymer ?
#
loop_
_entity_poly.entity_id
_entity_poly.type
_entity_poly.pdbx_seq_one_letter_code
_entity_poly.pdbx_strand_id
1 'polypeptide(L)'
;MDIEPVELSVAEARDRFSQRVNRAAFGDEITYVTRGRNHERVAAIVPIYLVEAYEELLDQRDGGIAHQRLEEIRSGDAEVVSAEDVARGLGL
;
A
#
# COMPACT_ATOMS: atom_id res chain seq x y z
N MET A 1 -21.77 4.56 9.92
CA MET A 1 -21.85 3.73 8.73
C MET A 1 -20.68 2.77 8.71
N ASP A 2 -20.99 1.51 8.71
CA ASP A 2 -19.96 0.51 8.85
C ASP A 2 -19.52 0.02 7.48
N ILE A 3 -18.38 0.51 7.06
CA ILE A 3 -17.75 -0.02 5.86
C ILE A 3 -16.78 -1.07 6.35
N GLU A 4 -17.14 -2.31 6.15
CA GLU A 4 -16.25 -3.38 6.53
C GLU A 4 -15.06 -3.41 5.58
N PRO A 5 -13.85 -3.48 6.11
CA PRO A 5 -12.69 -3.58 5.24
C PRO A 5 -12.69 -4.91 4.50
N VAL A 6 -12.25 -4.86 3.26
CA VAL A 6 -12.10 -6.06 2.46
C VAL A 6 -10.76 -6.71 2.82
N GLU A 7 -10.79 -8.01 3.05
CA GLU A 7 -9.57 -8.76 3.32
C GLU A 7 -9.41 -9.84 2.27
N LEU A 8 -8.28 -9.87 1.62
CA LEU A 8 -7.96 -10.85 0.59
C LEU A 8 -6.62 -11.48 0.87
N SER A 9 -6.47 -12.74 0.50
CA SER A 9 -5.16 -13.37 0.52
C SER A 9 -4.29 -12.74 -0.57
N VAL A 10 -2.99 -13.01 -0.52
CA VAL A 10 -2.06 -12.53 -1.55
C VAL A 10 -2.52 -12.98 -2.93
N ALA A 11 -2.92 -14.24 -3.07
CA ALA A 11 -3.37 -14.75 -4.37
C ALA A 11 -4.65 -14.07 -4.84
N GLU A 12 -5.60 -13.89 -3.94
CA GLU A 12 -6.84 -13.21 -4.28
C GLU A 12 -6.60 -11.74 -4.65
N ALA A 13 -5.72 -11.08 -3.91
CA ALA A 13 -5.38 -9.70 -4.19
C ALA A 13 -4.72 -9.58 -5.55
N ARG A 14 -3.84 -10.53 -5.89
CA ARG A 14 -3.21 -10.55 -7.20
C ARG A 14 -4.23 -10.68 -8.31
N ASP A 15 -5.19 -11.60 -8.14
CA ASP A 15 -6.20 -11.86 -9.16
C ASP A 15 -7.13 -10.65 -9.36
N ARG A 16 -7.31 -9.85 -8.32
CA ARG A 16 -8.22 -8.71 -8.33
C ARG A 16 -7.50 -7.37 -8.21
N PHE A 17 -6.22 -7.37 -8.48
CA PHE A 17 -5.40 -6.20 -8.21
C PHE A 17 -5.93 -4.94 -8.86
N SER A 18 -6.21 -5.00 -10.16
CA SER A 18 -6.72 -3.84 -10.90
C SER A 18 -8.04 -3.33 -10.31
N GLN A 19 -8.94 -4.24 -9.97
CA GLN A 19 -10.21 -3.88 -9.36
C GLN A 19 -10.00 -3.19 -8.02
N ARG A 20 -9.10 -3.74 -7.19
CA ARG A 20 -8.85 -3.18 -5.87
C ARG A 20 -8.17 -1.82 -5.95
N VAL A 21 -7.29 -1.64 -6.91
CA VAL A 21 -6.66 -0.34 -7.13
C VAL A 21 -7.72 0.69 -7.54
N ASN A 22 -8.63 0.32 -8.42
CA ASN A 22 -9.70 1.22 -8.83
C ASN A 22 -10.62 1.56 -7.66
N ARG A 23 -10.92 0.58 -6.81
CA ARG A 23 -11.75 0.83 -5.64
C ARG A 23 -11.08 1.77 -4.66
N ALA A 24 -9.77 1.66 -4.50
CA ALA A 24 -9.03 2.58 -3.65
C ALA A 24 -9.00 3.98 -4.25
N ALA A 25 -8.72 4.07 -5.56
CA ALA A 25 -8.57 5.36 -6.22
C ALA A 25 -9.87 6.14 -6.33
N PHE A 26 -10.98 5.45 -6.59
CA PHE A 26 -12.25 6.10 -6.88
C PHE A 26 -13.33 5.86 -5.85
N GLY A 27 -13.17 4.85 -5.01
CA GLY A 27 -14.17 4.48 -4.03
C GLY A 27 -13.74 4.64 -2.59
N ASP A 28 -12.53 5.11 -2.36
CA ASP A 28 -11.97 5.27 -1.02
C ASP A 28 -11.98 3.98 -0.21
N GLU A 29 -11.91 2.84 -0.88
CA GLU A 29 -11.90 1.55 -0.19
C GLU A 29 -10.50 1.12 0.18
N ILE A 30 -10.41 0.45 1.32
CA ILE A 30 -9.16 -0.14 1.77
C ILE A 30 -9.29 -1.65 1.63
N THR A 31 -8.28 -2.26 0.98
CA THR A 31 -8.21 -3.70 0.87
C THR A 31 -7.00 -4.18 1.65
N TYR A 32 -7.21 -4.98 2.68
CA TYR A 32 -6.11 -5.58 3.42
C TYR A 32 -5.69 -6.87 2.74
N VAL A 33 -4.39 -7.03 2.60
CA VAL A 33 -3.80 -8.26 2.05
C VAL A 33 -3.30 -9.09 3.22
N THR A 34 -3.75 -10.32 3.28
CA THR A 34 -3.41 -11.21 4.40
C THR A 34 -2.55 -12.37 3.91
N ARG A 35 -1.86 -12.98 4.84
CA ARG A 35 -0.97 -14.11 4.55
C ARG A 35 -1.11 -15.15 5.65
N GLY A 36 -1.00 -16.41 5.24
CA GLY A 36 -0.93 -17.51 6.17
C GLY A 36 -2.27 -17.95 6.72
N ARG A 37 -2.23 -18.98 7.54
CA ARG A 37 -3.44 -19.58 8.09
C ARG A 37 -4.20 -18.65 9.03
N ASN A 38 -3.47 -17.77 9.68
CA ASN A 38 -4.06 -16.84 10.65
C ASN A 38 -4.57 -15.58 10.00
N HIS A 39 -4.50 -15.48 8.68
CA HIS A 39 -4.97 -14.30 7.94
C HIS A 39 -4.35 -13.03 8.49
N GLU A 40 -3.04 -13.08 8.70
CA GLU A 40 -2.32 -11.92 9.21
C GLU A 40 -2.24 -10.85 8.14
N ARG A 41 -2.61 -9.64 8.51
CA ARG A 41 -2.54 -8.50 7.59
C ARG A 41 -1.09 -8.09 7.41
N VAL A 42 -0.59 -8.22 6.19
CA VAL A 42 0.81 -7.91 5.88
C VAL A 42 0.97 -6.70 4.97
N ALA A 43 -0.11 -6.28 4.33
CA ALA A 43 -0.09 -5.14 3.43
C ALA A 43 -1.50 -4.62 3.23
N ALA A 44 -1.62 -3.53 2.50
CA ALA A 44 -2.94 -3.01 2.17
C ALA A 44 -2.86 -2.20 0.89
N ILE A 45 -3.97 -2.19 0.15
CA ILE A 45 -4.15 -1.32 -1.00
C ILE A 45 -5.05 -0.19 -0.50
N VAL A 46 -4.53 1.02 -0.50
CA VAL A 46 -5.23 2.17 0.10
C VAL A 46 -5.26 3.35 -0.87
N PRO A 47 -6.22 4.25 -0.69
CA PRO A 47 -6.19 5.50 -1.45
C PRO A 47 -4.90 6.25 -1.20
N ILE A 48 -4.33 6.83 -2.24
CA ILE A 48 -3.02 7.49 -2.11
C ILE A 48 -3.03 8.61 -1.08
N TYR A 49 -4.15 9.29 -0.89
CA TYR A 49 -4.20 10.40 0.08
C TYR A 49 -3.92 9.93 1.51
N LEU A 50 -4.20 8.67 1.82
CA LEU A 50 -3.90 8.14 3.16
C LEU A 50 -2.39 8.03 3.37
N VAL A 51 -1.67 7.60 2.33
CA VAL A 51 -0.21 7.52 2.39
C VAL A 51 0.38 8.92 2.48
N GLU A 52 -0.13 9.83 1.71
CA GLU A 52 0.34 11.22 1.73
C GLU A 52 0.09 11.87 3.08
N ALA A 53 -1.07 11.62 3.68
CA ALA A 53 -1.37 12.14 5.01
C ALA A 53 -0.43 11.55 6.06
N TYR A 54 -0.14 10.27 5.93
CA TYR A 54 0.79 9.61 6.84
C TYR A 54 2.20 10.19 6.71
N GLU A 55 2.65 10.42 5.48
CA GLU A 55 3.96 11.02 5.23
C GLU A 55 4.05 12.41 5.85
N GLU A 56 3.00 13.21 5.70
CA GLU A 56 2.97 14.54 6.28
C GLU A 56 3.01 14.50 7.80
N LEU A 57 2.27 13.55 8.38
CA LEU A 57 2.26 13.37 9.82
C LEU A 57 3.64 13.01 10.36
N LEU A 58 4.33 12.10 9.68
CA LEU A 58 5.68 11.70 10.05
C LEU A 58 6.65 12.87 9.95
N ASP A 59 6.53 13.65 8.88
CA ASP A 59 7.41 14.79 8.66
C ASP A 59 7.24 15.83 9.77
N GLN A 60 6.02 16.12 10.15
CA GLN A 60 5.74 17.05 11.24
C GLN A 60 6.28 16.53 12.57
N ARG A 61 6.17 15.25 12.79
CA ARG A 61 6.51 14.63 14.06
C ARG A 61 8.01 14.53 14.29
N ASP A 62 8.73 14.13 13.26
CA ASP A 62 10.14 13.76 13.40
C ASP A 62 11.11 14.79 12.83
N GLY A 63 10.62 15.94 12.45
CA GLY A 63 11.48 17.01 11.99
C GLY A 63 12.26 16.69 10.73
N GLY A 64 11.77 15.79 9.92
CA GLY A 64 12.38 15.46 8.65
C GLY A 64 13.11 14.14 8.59
N ILE A 65 13.31 13.48 9.72
CA ILE A 65 14.02 12.19 9.71
C ILE A 65 13.20 11.16 8.93
N ALA A 66 11.92 11.08 9.22
CA ALA A 66 11.05 10.15 8.50
C ALA A 66 10.94 10.54 7.04
N HIS A 67 10.88 11.82 6.76
CA HIS A 67 10.85 12.32 5.40
C HIS A 67 12.10 11.89 4.62
N GLN A 68 13.24 12.00 5.25
CA GLN A 68 14.51 11.58 4.65
C GLN A 68 14.50 10.11 4.28
N ARG A 69 13.98 9.27 5.17
CA ARG A 69 13.88 7.84 4.90
C ARG A 69 12.96 7.56 3.72
N LEU A 70 11.85 8.27 3.65
CA LEU A 70 10.92 8.11 2.55
C LEU A 70 11.55 8.54 1.23
N GLU A 71 12.34 9.61 1.25
CA GLU A 71 13.04 10.04 0.06
C GLU A 71 14.08 9.03 -0.39
N GLU A 72 14.79 8.44 0.54
CA GLU A 72 15.75 7.39 0.19
C GLU A 72 15.06 6.23 -0.49
N ILE A 73 13.91 5.85 0.01
CA ILE A 73 13.11 4.80 -0.60
C ILE A 73 12.65 5.22 -1.98
N ARG A 74 12.18 6.45 -2.13
CA ARG A 74 11.68 6.95 -3.41
C ARG A 74 12.76 7.14 -4.45
N SER A 75 13.97 7.48 -4.02
CA SER A 75 15.05 7.74 -4.95
C SER A 75 15.58 6.49 -5.63
N GLY A 76 15.16 5.33 -5.16
CA GLY A 76 15.60 4.08 -5.74
C GLY A 76 16.87 3.54 -5.15
N ASP A 77 17.52 4.29 -4.26
CA ASP A 77 18.72 3.80 -3.60
C ASP A 77 18.39 2.60 -2.72
N ALA A 78 17.19 2.55 -2.23
CA ALA A 78 16.69 1.44 -1.45
C ALA A 78 15.86 0.51 -2.32
N GLU A 79 16.11 0.51 -3.60
CA GLU A 79 15.41 -0.33 -4.56
C GLU A 79 13.92 -0.11 -4.57
N VAL A 80 13.53 1.12 -4.45
CA VAL A 80 12.14 1.44 -4.66
C VAL A 80 11.82 1.16 -6.10
N VAL A 81 10.88 0.29 -6.28
CA VAL A 81 10.48 -0.10 -7.61
C VAL A 81 9.21 0.63 -7.99
N SER A 82 9.05 0.88 -9.27
CA SER A 82 7.82 1.42 -9.78
C SER A 82 6.71 0.37 -9.63
N ALA A 83 5.48 0.78 -9.86
CA ALA A 83 4.37 -0.17 -9.82
C ALA A 83 4.59 -1.29 -10.83
N GLU A 84 5.19 -0.99 -11.96
CA GLU A 84 5.51 -2.00 -12.96
C GLU A 84 6.51 -3.02 -12.43
N ASP A 85 7.55 -2.54 -11.77
CA ASP A 85 8.57 -3.42 -11.22
C ASP A 85 8.00 -4.30 -10.13
N VAL A 86 7.13 -3.74 -9.30
CA VAL A 86 6.45 -4.52 -8.29
C VAL A 86 5.60 -5.61 -8.94
N ALA A 87 4.86 -5.24 -9.97
CA ALA A 87 4.01 -6.19 -10.68
C ALA A 87 4.86 -7.32 -11.28
N ARG A 88 5.98 -6.97 -11.91
CA ARG A 88 6.89 -7.99 -12.47
C ARG A 88 7.47 -8.89 -11.39
N GLY A 89 7.87 -8.29 -10.27
CA GLY A 89 8.43 -9.05 -9.17
C GLY A 89 7.43 -10.01 -8.56
N LEU A 90 6.16 -9.71 -8.68
CA LEU A 90 5.09 -10.57 -8.20
C LEU A 90 4.57 -11.53 -9.26
N GLY A 91 5.09 -11.45 -10.47
CA GLY A 91 4.65 -12.30 -11.56
C GLY A 91 3.35 -11.85 -12.19
N LEU A 92 3.07 -10.58 -12.07
CA LEU A 92 1.82 -10.01 -12.60
C LEU A 92 1.99 -9.50 -14.03
#